data_1fdec842a71c4d981fd9589de6d5318b
#
_entry.id   1fdec842a71c4d981fd9589de6d5318b
#
_cell.length_a   1.000
_cell.length_b   1.000
_cell.length_c   1.000
_cell.angle_alpha   90.00
_cell.angle_beta   90.00
_cell.angle_gamma   90.00
#
_symmetry.space_group_name_H-M   'P 1'
#
loop_
_entity.id
_entity.type
_entity.pdbx_description
1 polymer ?
#
loop_
_entity_poly.entity_id
_entity_poly.type
_entity_poly.pdbx_seq_one_letter_code
_entity_poly.pdbx_strand_id
1 'polypeptide(L)'
;MNRKNHLLAILAAVSLILATLTGCGGKTEPDIPQPTQEPIEYANLTDEESRALLSRLLENAGIDETRIRGLFDRVDQFNASVKSEWLTNGFERAAPTDTKYDPYEMQDLWAEKNGDFPGYNCRITAFSLFGEFVTVGADQPKTQGEDTLFLDLETLTEDPAVLCGDSTAKFCALFAPVPAADSTDVDEQAQTLQAGWAARGVAFSDSPARLISVVLHDRFSDTENTLFVGHVGAVSYTHLTL
;
A
#
# COMPACT_ATOMS: atom_id res chain seq x y z
N MET A 1 -24.42 15.02 -16.38
CA MET A 1 -24.40 15.87 -15.17
C MET A 1 -22.94 16.19 -14.92
N ASN A 2 -22.54 17.43 -14.74
CA ASN A 2 -21.19 17.94 -15.05
C ASN A 2 -20.19 17.60 -13.92
N ARG A 3 -19.07 16.92 -14.24
CA ARG A 3 -17.97 16.56 -13.31
C ARG A 3 -17.49 17.72 -12.41
N LYS A 4 -17.60 18.94 -12.86
CA LYS A 4 -17.23 20.16 -12.10
C LYS A 4 -18.09 20.40 -10.84
N ASN A 5 -19.29 19.85 -10.77
CA ASN A 5 -20.19 20.07 -9.62
C ASN A 5 -19.89 19.12 -8.45
N HIS A 6 -19.25 17.98 -8.69
CA HIS A 6 -18.84 17.06 -7.63
C HIS A 6 -17.57 17.52 -6.91
N LEU A 7 -16.62 18.13 -7.64
CA LEU A 7 -15.42 18.70 -7.02
C LEU A 7 -15.73 19.86 -6.06
N LEU A 8 -16.71 20.70 -6.42
CA LEU A 8 -17.13 21.82 -5.55
C LEU A 8 -17.85 21.35 -4.28
N ALA A 9 -18.55 20.22 -4.33
CA ALA A 9 -19.22 19.65 -3.15
C ALA A 9 -18.23 19.04 -2.15
N ILE A 10 -17.15 18.45 -2.62
CA ILE A 10 -16.09 17.87 -1.77
C ILE A 10 -15.27 18.97 -1.08
N LEU A 11 -14.95 20.06 -1.79
CA LEU A 11 -14.25 21.22 -1.21
C LEU A 11 -15.08 21.96 -0.16
N ALA A 12 -16.40 22.01 -0.28
CA ALA A 12 -17.29 22.64 0.71
C ALA A 12 -17.42 21.81 2.00
N ALA A 13 -17.32 20.48 1.93
CA ALA A 13 -17.39 19.60 3.10
C ALA A 13 -16.11 19.66 3.97
N VAL A 14 -14.94 19.84 3.36
CA VAL A 14 -13.67 19.94 4.09
C VAL A 14 -13.54 21.28 4.82
N SER A 15 -14.13 22.36 4.31
CA SER A 15 -14.07 23.69 4.95
C SER A 15 -14.97 23.85 6.17
N LEU A 16 -15.96 22.97 6.39
CA LEU A 16 -16.91 23.09 7.51
C LEU A 16 -16.44 22.38 8.79
N ILE A 17 -15.40 21.55 8.71
CA ILE A 17 -14.86 20.79 9.88
C ILE A 17 -13.85 21.62 10.70
N LEU A 18 -13.33 22.73 10.16
CA LEU A 18 -12.33 23.56 10.86
C LEU A 18 -12.90 24.65 11.76
N ALA A 19 -14.22 24.79 11.89
CA ALA A 19 -14.84 25.95 12.54
C ALA A 19 -15.47 25.68 13.94
N THR A 20 -15.34 24.49 14.52
CA THR A 20 -16.01 24.16 15.82
C THR A 20 -15.09 23.73 16.97
N LEU A 21 -13.82 24.11 16.96
CA LEU A 21 -12.90 23.83 18.08
C LEU A 21 -12.48 25.11 18.83
N THR A 22 -13.46 25.94 19.20
CA THR A 22 -13.25 26.93 20.25
C THR A 22 -14.29 26.74 21.36
N GLY A 23 -14.05 25.79 22.21
CA GLY A 23 -14.81 25.55 23.45
C GLY A 23 -13.87 25.35 24.62
N CYS A 24 -13.81 26.32 25.50
CA CYS A 24 -13.04 26.36 26.75
C CYS A 24 -13.21 25.12 27.63
N GLY A 25 -12.10 24.60 28.13
CA GLY A 25 -12.09 23.61 29.21
C GLY A 25 -10.69 23.03 29.37
N GLY A 26 -9.79 23.76 30.05
CA GLY A 26 -8.42 23.31 30.28
C GLY A 26 -8.35 22.02 31.08
N LYS A 27 -8.09 20.93 30.40
CA LYS A 27 -7.30 19.81 30.88
C LYS A 27 -6.05 19.81 30.02
N THR A 28 -4.92 20.19 30.60
CA THR A 28 -3.61 19.91 30.06
C THR A 28 -3.54 18.40 29.87
N GLU A 29 -3.71 17.93 28.62
CA GLU A 29 -3.29 16.57 28.31
C GLU A 29 -1.81 16.47 28.70
N PRO A 30 -1.39 15.35 29.32
CA PRO A 30 0.00 15.15 29.63
C PRO A 30 0.75 15.23 28.29
N ASP A 31 1.78 16.07 28.28
CA ASP A 31 2.70 16.20 27.15
C ASP A 31 3.41 14.84 26.99
N ILE A 32 2.81 13.96 26.19
CA ILE A 32 3.41 12.68 25.86
C ILE A 32 4.56 13.04 24.90
N PRO A 33 5.83 12.84 25.30
CA PRO A 33 6.95 13.12 24.43
C PRO A 33 6.72 12.37 23.11
N GLN A 34 6.57 13.10 22.03
CA GLN A 34 6.55 12.49 20.69
C GLN A 34 7.83 11.67 20.58
N PRO A 35 7.76 10.38 20.27
CA PRO A 35 8.95 9.58 20.09
C PRO A 35 9.79 10.29 19.03
N THR A 36 11.04 10.62 19.37
CA THR A 36 12.00 11.13 18.42
C THR A 36 12.15 10.05 17.34
N GLN A 37 11.56 10.30 16.17
CA GLN A 37 11.67 9.37 15.06
C GLN A 37 13.12 9.36 14.60
N GLU A 38 13.80 8.23 14.77
CA GLU A 38 15.15 8.08 14.27
C GLU A 38 15.13 8.22 12.73
N PRO A 39 16.17 8.86 12.14
CA PRO A 39 16.28 8.93 10.70
C PRO A 39 16.26 7.54 10.07
N ILE A 40 15.47 7.36 9.04
CA ILE A 40 15.46 6.15 8.22
C ILE A 40 16.47 6.29 7.08
N GLU A 41 17.03 5.18 6.65
CA GLU A 41 17.84 5.10 5.44
C GLU A 41 16.98 4.53 4.31
N TYR A 42 16.99 5.19 3.16
CA TYR A 42 16.17 4.81 2.01
C TYR A 42 16.89 5.10 0.70
N ALA A 43 16.43 4.45 -0.38
CA ALA A 43 16.89 4.70 -1.75
C ALA A 43 15.71 4.64 -2.73
N ASN A 44 15.77 5.44 -3.78
CA ASN A 44 14.83 5.36 -4.90
C ASN A 44 15.29 4.37 -5.99
N LEU A 45 16.29 3.53 -5.70
CA LEU A 45 16.83 2.52 -6.61
C LEU A 45 17.30 3.12 -7.95
N THR A 46 17.92 4.29 -7.89
CA THR A 46 18.48 4.97 -9.07
C THR A 46 19.88 4.51 -9.44
N ASP A 47 20.56 3.85 -8.51
CA ASP A 47 21.95 3.42 -8.62
C ASP A 47 22.10 1.88 -8.61
N GLU A 48 23.23 1.41 -9.11
CA GLU A 48 23.51 -0.01 -9.23
C GLU A 48 23.68 -0.71 -7.88
N GLU A 49 24.22 -0.03 -6.86
CA GLU A 49 24.50 -0.62 -5.54
C GLU A 49 23.19 -0.95 -4.81
N SER A 50 22.26 0.00 -4.74
CA SER A 50 20.96 -0.20 -4.10
C SER A 50 20.12 -1.27 -4.83
N ARG A 51 20.16 -1.29 -6.18
CA ARG A 51 19.52 -2.32 -6.99
C ARG A 51 20.11 -3.70 -6.77
N ALA A 52 21.44 -3.82 -6.77
CA ALA A 52 22.12 -5.08 -6.53
C ALA A 52 21.86 -5.63 -5.11
N LEU A 53 21.76 -4.74 -4.11
CA LEU A 53 21.37 -5.14 -2.76
C LEU A 53 19.95 -5.68 -2.74
N LEU A 54 18.98 -4.95 -3.32
CA LEU A 54 17.59 -5.39 -3.35
C LEU A 54 17.42 -6.69 -4.12
N SER A 55 18.08 -6.86 -5.30
CA SER A 55 18.04 -8.10 -6.06
C SER A 55 18.46 -9.29 -5.19
N ARG A 56 19.60 -9.21 -4.52
CA ARG A 56 20.08 -10.29 -3.64
C ARG A 56 19.10 -10.61 -2.50
N LEU A 57 18.46 -9.57 -1.91
CA LEU A 57 17.47 -9.78 -0.85
C LEU A 57 16.23 -10.50 -1.38
N LEU A 58 15.74 -10.12 -2.56
CA LEU A 58 14.58 -10.75 -3.20
C LEU A 58 14.91 -12.18 -3.68
N GLU A 59 16.07 -12.41 -4.28
CA GLU A 59 16.55 -13.75 -4.65
C GLU A 59 16.67 -14.67 -3.42
N ASN A 60 17.23 -14.17 -2.32
CA ASN A 60 17.30 -14.91 -1.07
C ASN A 60 15.91 -15.18 -0.45
N ALA A 61 14.93 -14.36 -0.75
CA ALA A 61 13.52 -14.58 -0.38
C ALA A 61 12.82 -15.59 -1.29
N GLY A 62 13.49 -16.08 -2.34
CA GLY A 62 12.95 -17.03 -3.32
C GLY A 62 12.16 -16.38 -4.44
N ILE A 63 12.28 -15.06 -4.64
CA ILE A 63 11.57 -14.35 -5.70
C ILE A 63 12.24 -14.64 -7.05
N ASP A 64 11.45 -14.97 -8.04
CA ASP A 64 11.89 -15.24 -9.41
C ASP A 64 12.49 -14.00 -10.08
N GLU A 65 13.54 -14.21 -10.89
CA GLU A 65 14.24 -13.13 -11.62
C GLU A 65 13.32 -12.30 -12.50
N THR A 66 12.30 -12.90 -13.08
CA THR A 66 11.33 -12.18 -13.94
C THR A 66 10.53 -11.18 -13.13
N ARG A 67 10.14 -11.54 -11.90
CA ARG A 67 9.43 -10.66 -10.96
C ARG A 67 10.32 -9.50 -10.50
N ILE A 68 11.58 -9.80 -10.20
CA ILE A 68 12.57 -8.79 -9.80
C ILE A 68 12.79 -7.80 -10.95
N ARG A 69 12.95 -8.28 -12.17
CA ARG A 69 13.08 -7.43 -13.36
C ARG A 69 11.86 -6.55 -13.57
N GLY A 70 10.65 -7.12 -13.47
CA GLY A 70 9.40 -6.37 -13.58
C GLY A 70 9.27 -5.29 -12.50
N LEU A 71 9.79 -5.51 -11.28
CA LEU A 71 9.87 -4.45 -10.26
C LEU A 71 10.75 -3.30 -10.73
N PHE A 72 11.96 -3.58 -11.24
CA PHE A 72 12.87 -2.53 -11.71
C PHE A 72 12.33 -1.77 -12.92
N ASP A 73 11.64 -2.43 -13.84
CA ASP A 73 10.98 -1.76 -14.97
C ASP A 73 9.94 -0.73 -14.47
N ARG A 74 9.16 -1.05 -13.44
CA ARG A 74 8.20 -0.12 -12.83
C ARG A 74 8.89 0.99 -12.04
N VAL A 75 9.98 0.69 -11.35
CA VAL A 75 10.81 1.70 -10.68
C VAL A 75 11.37 2.68 -11.71
N ASP A 76 11.86 2.19 -12.84
CA ASP A 76 12.40 3.04 -13.92
C ASP A 76 11.31 3.92 -14.53
N GLN A 77 10.11 3.37 -14.75
CA GLN A 77 8.96 4.14 -15.23
C GLN A 77 8.61 5.26 -14.24
N PHE A 78 8.54 4.95 -12.94
CA PHE A 78 8.24 5.95 -11.91
C PHE A 78 9.34 7.01 -11.83
N ASN A 79 10.61 6.61 -11.72
CA ASN A 79 11.74 7.53 -11.61
C ASN A 79 11.86 8.43 -12.84
N ALA A 80 11.53 7.91 -14.04
CA ALA A 80 11.47 8.73 -15.25
C ALA A 80 10.29 9.70 -15.27
N SER A 81 9.26 9.49 -14.46
CA SER A 81 8.04 10.32 -14.45
C SER A 81 8.11 11.47 -13.44
N VAL A 82 9.03 11.44 -12.48
CA VAL A 82 9.15 12.45 -11.43
C VAL A 82 10.38 13.35 -11.66
N LYS A 83 10.52 14.40 -10.83
CA LYS A 83 11.69 15.28 -10.88
C LYS A 83 12.93 14.59 -10.34
N SER A 84 14.04 14.73 -11.02
CA SER A 84 15.31 14.11 -10.61
C SER A 84 15.81 14.58 -9.24
N GLU A 85 15.51 15.81 -8.86
CA GLU A 85 15.87 16.35 -7.54
C GLU A 85 15.09 15.74 -6.36
N TRP A 86 14.04 15.01 -6.65
CA TRP A 86 13.29 14.25 -5.63
C TRP A 86 13.87 12.86 -5.38
N LEU A 87 14.68 12.38 -6.31
CA LEU A 87 15.27 11.05 -6.25
C LEU A 87 16.61 11.09 -5.48
N THR A 88 16.88 10.02 -4.75
CA THR A 88 18.19 9.82 -4.11
C THR A 88 19.22 9.32 -5.12
N ASN A 89 20.49 9.60 -4.88
CA ASN A 89 21.59 8.96 -5.59
C ASN A 89 22.24 7.94 -4.64
N GLY A 90 21.65 6.74 -4.58
CA GLY A 90 21.98 5.73 -3.60
C GLY A 90 21.19 5.89 -2.29
N PHE A 91 21.77 5.40 -1.18
CA PHE A 91 21.15 5.46 0.13
C PHE A 91 21.30 6.85 0.76
N GLU A 92 20.19 7.43 1.22
CA GLU A 92 20.15 8.67 1.99
C GLU A 92 19.43 8.47 3.32
N ARG A 93 19.79 9.28 4.32
CA ARG A 93 19.13 9.30 5.62
C ARG A 93 18.27 10.56 5.75
N ALA A 94 17.01 10.36 6.11
CA ALA A 94 16.10 11.47 6.38
C ALA A 94 15.19 11.16 7.57
N ALA A 95 14.71 12.21 8.22
CA ALA A 95 13.60 12.03 9.16
C ALA A 95 12.35 11.56 8.39
N PRO A 96 11.54 10.66 8.93
CA PRO A 96 10.35 10.15 8.25
C PRO A 96 9.35 11.22 7.83
N THR A 97 9.42 12.40 8.44
CA THR A 97 8.57 13.56 8.13
C THR A 97 9.15 14.49 7.06
N ASP A 98 10.42 14.29 6.68
CA ASP A 98 11.09 15.14 5.68
C ASP A 98 10.75 14.64 4.27
N THR A 99 9.73 15.22 3.66
CA THR A 99 9.38 14.93 2.26
C THR A 99 10.01 15.97 1.34
N LYS A 100 10.72 15.50 0.29
CA LYS A 100 11.33 16.34 -0.74
C LYS A 100 10.36 16.65 -1.89
N TYR A 101 9.16 16.09 -1.88
CA TYR A 101 8.24 16.11 -3.00
C TYR A 101 6.83 16.57 -2.59
N ASP A 102 6.12 17.14 -3.55
CA ASP A 102 4.68 17.43 -3.44
C ASP A 102 3.91 16.26 -4.07
N PRO A 103 3.04 15.56 -3.31
CA PRO A 103 2.28 14.43 -3.83
C PRO A 103 1.33 14.79 -4.99
N TYR A 104 0.79 16.00 -5.01
CA TYR A 104 -0.10 16.46 -6.10
C TYR A 104 0.69 16.73 -7.37
N GLU A 105 1.84 17.42 -7.24
CA GLU A 105 2.72 17.64 -8.38
C GLU A 105 3.27 16.31 -8.94
N MET A 106 3.56 15.34 -8.06
CA MET A 106 3.97 14.01 -8.47
C MET A 106 2.89 13.32 -9.30
N GLN A 107 1.63 13.43 -8.89
CA GLN A 107 0.49 12.87 -9.63
C GLN A 107 0.32 13.55 -11.01
N ASP A 108 0.47 14.86 -11.06
CA ASP A 108 0.38 15.62 -12.33
C ASP A 108 1.50 15.20 -13.30
N LEU A 109 2.74 15.07 -12.80
CA LEU A 109 3.88 14.61 -13.60
C LEU A 109 3.71 13.15 -14.09
N TRP A 110 3.13 12.29 -13.24
CA TRP A 110 2.79 10.93 -13.65
C TRP A 110 1.78 10.94 -14.78
N ALA A 111 0.68 11.68 -14.63
CA ALA A 111 -0.39 11.76 -15.62
C ALA A 111 0.08 12.40 -16.94
N GLU A 112 1.01 13.37 -16.90
CA GLU A 112 1.60 13.95 -18.12
C GLU A 112 2.32 12.90 -18.96
N LYS A 113 3.00 11.94 -18.34
CA LYS A 113 3.78 10.90 -19.05
C LYS A 113 3.00 9.62 -19.33
N ASN A 114 2.10 9.24 -18.45
CA ASN A 114 1.43 7.95 -18.50
C ASN A 114 -0.07 8.04 -18.79
N GLY A 115 -0.61 9.26 -18.98
CA GLY A 115 -2.03 9.47 -19.28
C GLY A 115 -2.92 9.13 -18.08
N ASP A 116 -4.02 8.44 -18.37
CA ASP A 116 -5.01 8.04 -17.34
C ASP A 116 -4.58 6.76 -16.58
N PHE A 117 -3.43 6.15 -16.89
CA PHE A 117 -2.94 4.96 -16.22
C PHE A 117 -2.71 5.23 -14.72
N PRO A 118 -3.38 4.51 -13.79
CA PRO A 118 -3.33 4.83 -12.36
C PRO A 118 -1.95 4.59 -11.72
N GLY A 119 -1.11 3.76 -12.33
CA GLY A 119 0.17 3.34 -11.78
C GLY A 119 0.07 2.13 -10.84
N TYR A 120 1.14 1.87 -10.10
CA TYR A 120 1.28 0.69 -9.27
C TYR A 120 1.34 1.06 -7.79
N ASN A 121 0.31 0.75 -7.05
CA ASN A 121 0.30 0.96 -5.61
C ASN A 121 1.06 -0.14 -4.85
N CYS A 122 1.14 0.01 -3.52
CA CYS A 122 1.86 -0.92 -2.65
C CYS A 122 1.32 -2.36 -2.70
N ARG A 123 0.00 -2.56 -2.84
CA ARG A 123 -0.62 -3.88 -2.94
C ARG A 123 -0.22 -4.59 -4.23
N ILE A 124 -0.33 -3.91 -5.37
CA ILE A 124 0.07 -4.46 -6.67
C ILE A 124 1.57 -4.77 -6.67
N THR A 125 2.40 -3.83 -6.19
CA THR A 125 3.86 -4.01 -6.14
C THR A 125 4.24 -5.20 -5.26
N ALA A 126 3.69 -5.30 -4.04
CA ALA A 126 3.97 -6.42 -3.14
C ALA A 126 3.46 -7.76 -3.72
N PHE A 127 2.25 -7.78 -4.28
CA PHE A 127 1.69 -9.01 -4.84
C PHE A 127 2.41 -9.46 -6.12
N SER A 128 2.89 -8.55 -6.94
CA SER A 128 3.70 -8.89 -8.12
C SER A 128 4.98 -9.64 -7.76
N LEU A 129 5.54 -9.38 -6.57
CA LEU A 129 6.72 -10.09 -6.04
C LEU A 129 6.33 -11.36 -5.29
N PHE A 130 5.36 -11.29 -4.40
CA PHE A 130 5.09 -12.33 -3.41
C PHE A 130 3.81 -13.15 -3.67
N GLY A 131 3.07 -12.87 -4.75
CA GLY A 131 1.81 -13.53 -5.06
C GLY A 131 1.93 -15.05 -5.25
N GLU A 132 3.09 -15.55 -5.65
CA GLU A 132 3.35 -17.00 -5.75
C GLU A 132 3.33 -17.73 -4.41
N PHE A 133 3.66 -17.04 -3.31
CA PHE A 133 3.59 -17.59 -1.95
C PHE A 133 2.19 -17.53 -1.34
N VAL A 134 1.21 -16.96 -2.06
CA VAL A 134 -0.18 -16.89 -1.66
C VAL A 134 -0.97 -17.94 -2.43
N THR A 135 -1.72 -18.77 -1.74
CA THR A 135 -2.69 -19.71 -2.32
C THR A 135 -4.10 -19.32 -1.90
N VAL A 136 -5.10 -19.65 -2.73
CA VAL A 136 -6.51 -19.39 -2.44
C VAL A 136 -7.34 -20.62 -2.75
N GLY A 137 -8.48 -20.77 -2.09
CA GLY A 137 -9.40 -21.87 -2.33
C GLY A 137 -9.98 -21.86 -3.76
N ALA A 138 -10.39 -23.00 -4.28
CA ALA A 138 -10.92 -23.14 -5.64
C ALA A 138 -12.28 -22.45 -5.83
N ASP A 139 -13.08 -22.36 -4.76
CA ASP A 139 -14.45 -21.83 -4.79
C ASP A 139 -14.51 -20.41 -4.27
N GLN A 140 -13.72 -19.50 -4.85
CA GLN A 140 -13.78 -18.11 -4.45
C GLN A 140 -15.09 -17.47 -4.90
N PRO A 141 -15.84 -16.78 -4.02
CA PRO A 141 -16.92 -15.92 -4.46
C PRO A 141 -16.34 -14.87 -5.41
N LYS A 142 -16.92 -14.79 -6.62
CA LYS A 142 -16.58 -13.74 -7.55
C LYS A 142 -16.84 -12.41 -6.88
N THR A 143 -15.82 -11.55 -6.82
CA THR A 143 -15.96 -10.12 -6.56
C THR A 143 -16.57 -9.68 -5.23
N GLN A 144 -15.84 -9.88 -4.14
CA GLN A 144 -16.03 -9.02 -2.96
C GLN A 144 -14.95 -7.94 -3.01
N GLY A 145 -15.36 -6.67 -2.97
CA GLY A 145 -14.44 -5.54 -2.87
C GLY A 145 -14.12 -4.82 -4.18
N GLU A 146 -14.85 -5.06 -5.26
CA GLU A 146 -14.68 -4.30 -6.51
C GLU A 146 -14.73 -2.80 -6.26
N ASP A 147 -15.66 -2.33 -5.44
CA ASP A 147 -15.82 -0.90 -5.12
C ASP A 147 -14.61 -0.33 -4.35
N THR A 148 -13.94 -1.14 -3.54
CA THR A 148 -12.76 -0.70 -2.75
C THR A 148 -11.45 -0.86 -3.52
N LEU A 149 -11.36 -1.89 -4.37
CA LEU A 149 -10.17 -2.20 -5.16
C LEU A 149 -10.23 -1.62 -6.59
N PHE A 150 -11.12 -0.67 -6.86
CA PHE A 150 -11.37 -0.20 -8.24
C PHE A 150 -10.12 0.31 -8.94
N LEU A 151 -9.24 1.08 -8.26
CA LEU A 151 -7.97 1.55 -8.83
C LEU A 151 -6.99 0.41 -9.08
N ASP A 152 -6.95 -0.58 -8.17
CA ASP A 152 -6.13 -1.77 -8.37
C ASP A 152 -6.60 -2.54 -9.61
N LEU A 153 -7.91 -2.76 -9.73
CA LEU A 153 -8.51 -3.50 -10.85
C LEU A 153 -8.35 -2.77 -12.19
N GLU A 154 -8.40 -1.44 -12.18
CA GLU A 154 -8.11 -0.61 -13.35
C GLU A 154 -6.66 -0.84 -13.80
N THR A 155 -5.69 -0.73 -12.89
CA THR A 155 -4.28 -1.04 -13.18
C THR A 155 -4.09 -2.45 -13.71
N LEU A 156 -4.72 -3.47 -13.09
CA LEU A 156 -4.62 -4.87 -13.52
C LEU A 156 -5.30 -5.13 -14.87
N THR A 157 -6.24 -4.30 -15.26
CA THR A 157 -6.89 -4.36 -16.57
C THR A 157 -5.98 -3.78 -17.66
N GLU A 158 -5.29 -2.69 -17.36
CA GLU A 158 -4.38 -2.04 -18.31
C GLU A 158 -3.03 -2.74 -18.41
N ASP A 159 -2.52 -3.29 -17.31
CA ASP A 159 -1.31 -4.12 -17.27
C ASP A 159 -1.58 -5.50 -16.64
N PRO A 160 -2.21 -6.43 -17.38
CA PRO A 160 -2.50 -7.77 -16.86
C PRO A 160 -1.23 -8.62 -16.63
N ALA A 161 -0.09 -8.22 -17.18
CA ALA A 161 1.17 -8.93 -17.01
C ALA A 161 1.87 -8.63 -15.68
N VAL A 162 1.47 -7.56 -14.97
CA VAL A 162 2.12 -7.10 -13.73
C VAL A 162 2.16 -8.18 -12.64
N LEU A 163 1.17 -9.04 -12.56
CA LEU A 163 1.11 -10.13 -11.58
C LEU A 163 1.90 -11.39 -11.98
N CYS A 164 2.63 -11.36 -13.10
CA CYS A 164 3.49 -12.46 -13.56
C CYS A 164 2.79 -13.82 -13.66
N GLY A 165 1.52 -13.84 -14.07
CA GLY A 165 0.70 -15.05 -14.21
C GLY A 165 -0.15 -15.41 -12.98
N ASP A 166 0.02 -14.72 -11.86
CA ASP A 166 -0.90 -14.81 -10.73
C ASP A 166 -2.26 -14.21 -11.11
N SER A 167 -3.34 -14.81 -10.61
CA SER A 167 -4.68 -14.38 -11.00
C SER A 167 -5.16 -13.16 -10.23
N THR A 168 -5.90 -12.28 -10.91
CA THR A 168 -6.62 -11.17 -10.26
C THR A 168 -7.56 -11.67 -9.14
N ALA A 169 -8.19 -12.84 -9.30
CA ALA A 169 -9.02 -13.43 -8.27
C ALA A 169 -8.23 -13.72 -6.98
N LYS A 170 -6.98 -14.16 -7.10
CA LYS A 170 -6.07 -14.41 -5.97
C LYS A 170 -5.68 -13.10 -5.27
N PHE A 171 -5.42 -12.05 -6.05
CA PHE A 171 -5.19 -10.70 -5.54
C PHE A 171 -6.42 -10.19 -4.76
N CYS A 172 -7.61 -10.28 -5.34
CA CYS A 172 -8.84 -9.86 -4.69
C CYS A 172 -9.15 -10.67 -3.42
N ALA A 173 -8.90 -11.98 -3.43
CA ALA A 173 -9.12 -12.81 -2.23
C ALA A 173 -8.26 -12.35 -1.04
N LEU A 174 -7.03 -11.87 -1.29
CA LEU A 174 -6.13 -11.36 -0.27
C LEU A 174 -6.51 -9.94 0.20
N PHE A 175 -6.82 -9.04 -0.74
CA PHE A 175 -6.92 -7.60 -0.47
C PHE A 175 -8.34 -7.05 -0.37
N ALA A 176 -9.37 -7.81 -0.79
CA ALA A 176 -10.75 -7.36 -0.61
C ALA A 176 -11.09 -7.14 0.87
N PRO A 177 -11.87 -6.09 1.20
CA PRO A 177 -12.26 -5.79 2.56
C PRO A 177 -12.90 -6.99 3.28
N VAL A 178 -12.70 -7.07 4.58
CA VAL A 178 -13.33 -8.07 5.45
C VAL A 178 -14.34 -7.36 6.34
N PRO A 179 -15.64 -7.74 6.32
CA PRO A 179 -16.62 -7.19 7.23
C PRO A 179 -16.19 -7.38 8.69
N ALA A 180 -16.35 -6.34 9.51
CA ALA A 180 -15.90 -6.33 10.90
C ALA A 180 -16.94 -5.68 11.82
N ALA A 181 -16.85 -5.98 13.11
CA ALA A 181 -17.59 -5.27 14.14
C ALA A 181 -16.95 -3.89 14.40
N ASP A 182 -17.74 -2.95 14.91
CA ASP A 182 -17.23 -1.66 15.41
C ASP A 182 -16.51 -1.88 16.76
N SER A 183 -15.27 -2.34 16.68
CA SER A 183 -14.42 -2.61 17.84
C SER A 183 -13.08 -1.88 17.70
N THR A 184 -12.54 -1.43 18.84
CA THR A 184 -11.19 -0.87 18.94
C THR A 184 -10.18 -1.89 19.47
N ASP A 185 -10.61 -3.12 19.75
CA ASP A 185 -9.75 -4.19 20.19
C ASP A 185 -8.94 -4.74 19.01
N VAL A 186 -7.62 -4.55 19.03
CA VAL A 186 -6.72 -4.93 17.95
C VAL A 186 -6.67 -6.46 17.77
N ASP A 187 -6.73 -7.21 18.88
CA ASP A 187 -6.68 -8.67 18.80
C ASP A 187 -7.97 -9.24 18.19
N GLU A 188 -9.13 -8.66 18.53
CA GLU A 188 -10.41 -9.01 17.89
C GLU A 188 -10.38 -8.71 16.39
N GLN A 189 -9.89 -7.54 15.99
CA GLN A 189 -9.79 -7.16 14.59
C GLN A 189 -8.80 -8.05 13.82
N ALA A 190 -7.66 -8.39 14.42
CA ALA A 190 -6.70 -9.32 13.81
C ALA A 190 -7.31 -10.71 13.60
N GLN A 191 -8.06 -11.23 14.56
CA GLN A 191 -8.76 -12.51 14.45
C GLN A 191 -9.84 -12.46 13.36
N THR A 192 -10.59 -11.36 13.27
CA THR A 192 -11.60 -11.13 12.23
C THR A 192 -10.99 -11.15 10.84
N LEU A 193 -9.87 -10.45 10.65
CA LEU A 193 -9.15 -10.45 9.38
C LEU A 193 -8.66 -11.86 9.00
N GLN A 194 -8.04 -12.56 9.95
CA GLN A 194 -7.55 -13.93 9.73
C GLN A 194 -8.70 -14.90 9.39
N ALA A 195 -9.84 -14.79 10.07
CA ALA A 195 -11.03 -15.58 9.76
C ALA A 195 -11.57 -15.26 8.36
N GLY A 196 -11.58 -13.99 7.96
CA GLY A 196 -11.97 -13.56 6.62
C GLY A 196 -11.07 -14.15 5.53
N TRP A 197 -9.75 -14.12 5.72
CA TRP A 197 -8.80 -14.76 4.83
C TRP A 197 -9.00 -16.29 4.77
N ALA A 198 -9.15 -16.94 5.94
CA ALA A 198 -9.39 -18.37 6.00
C ALA A 198 -10.68 -18.78 5.27
N ALA A 199 -11.76 -18.00 5.42
CA ALA A 199 -13.02 -18.22 4.70
C ALA A 199 -12.89 -18.14 3.18
N ARG A 200 -11.92 -17.33 2.69
CA ARG A 200 -11.57 -17.24 1.27
C ARG A 200 -10.53 -18.28 0.85
N GLY A 201 -10.10 -19.15 1.76
CA GLY A 201 -9.06 -20.14 1.50
C GLY A 201 -7.68 -19.53 1.25
N VAL A 202 -7.44 -18.30 1.73
CA VAL A 202 -6.13 -17.67 1.64
C VAL A 202 -5.18 -18.39 2.59
N ALA A 203 -4.06 -18.85 2.07
CA ALA A 203 -2.96 -19.42 2.82
C ALA A 203 -1.62 -18.94 2.27
N PHE A 204 -0.59 -18.97 3.12
CA PHE A 204 0.73 -18.47 2.82
C PHE A 204 1.75 -19.60 2.88
N SER A 205 2.63 -19.68 1.89
CA SER A 205 3.79 -20.57 1.91
C SER A 205 4.94 -19.94 2.71
N ASP A 206 5.84 -20.76 3.20
CA ASP A 206 7.03 -20.27 3.87
C ASP A 206 7.96 -19.51 2.92
N SER A 207 8.45 -18.38 3.40
CA SER A 207 9.46 -17.55 2.73
C SER A 207 10.36 -16.89 3.79
N PRO A 208 11.66 -16.63 3.50
CA PRO A 208 12.52 -15.81 4.37
C PRO A 208 12.02 -14.36 4.53
N ALA A 209 11.25 -13.85 3.58
CA ALA A 209 10.62 -12.55 3.69
C ALA A 209 9.26 -12.61 4.40
N ARG A 210 8.81 -11.47 4.89
CA ARG A 210 7.49 -11.29 5.49
C ARG A 210 6.80 -10.10 4.83
N LEU A 211 5.49 -10.24 4.57
CA LEU A 211 4.65 -9.11 4.23
C LEU A 211 4.13 -8.49 5.53
N ILE A 212 4.32 -7.18 5.65
CA ILE A 212 3.75 -6.38 6.74
C ILE A 212 2.58 -5.60 6.16
N SER A 213 1.39 -5.79 6.72
CA SER A 213 0.18 -5.11 6.29
C SER A 213 -0.28 -4.12 7.36
N VAL A 214 -0.54 -2.89 6.94
CA VAL A 214 -1.25 -1.90 7.76
C VAL A 214 -2.72 -2.02 7.42
N VAL A 215 -3.50 -2.42 8.41
CA VAL A 215 -4.94 -2.64 8.25
C VAL A 215 -5.68 -1.40 8.77
N LEU A 216 -6.54 -0.86 7.93
CA LEU A 216 -7.45 0.22 8.27
C LEU A 216 -8.78 -0.38 8.72
N HIS A 217 -9.38 0.22 9.73
CA HIS A 217 -10.76 -0.07 10.12
C HIS A 217 -11.64 1.04 9.52
N ASP A 218 -12.19 0.76 8.35
CA ASP A 218 -13.06 1.69 7.64
C ASP A 218 -14.48 1.60 8.19
N ARG A 219 -14.98 2.72 8.69
CA ARG A 219 -16.31 2.88 9.28
C ARG A 219 -17.16 3.74 8.36
N PHE A 220 -17.84 3.12 7.41
CA PHE A 220 -18.71 3.83 6.47
C PHE A 220 -20.06 4.22 7.09
N SER A 221 -20.55 3.43 8.04
CA SER A 221 -21.78 3.69 8.79
C SER A 221 -21.77 2.89 10.11
N ASP A 222 -22.80 3.04 10.93
CA ASP A 222 -22.96 2.24 12.16
C ASP A 222 -23.09 0.74 11.91
N THR A 223 -23.38 0.33 10.67
CA THR A 223 -23.59 -1.06 10.28
C THR A 223 -22.65 -1.56 9.19
N GLU A 224 -21.87 -0.67 8.58
CA GLU A 224 -20.96 -1.00 7.49
C GLU A 224 -19.53 -0.69 7.89
N ASN A 225 -18.93 -1.64 8.60
CA ASN A 225 -17.54 -1.59 9.03
C ASN A 225 -16.74 -2.67 8.32
N THR A 226 -15.55 -2.32 7.86
CA THR A 226 -14.65 -3.27 7.20
C THR A 226 -13.21 -3.10 7.65
N LEU A 227 -12.47 -4.20 7.61
CA LEU A 227 -11.01 -4.19 7.70
C LEU A 227 -10.44 -4.22 6.28
N PHE A 228 -9.59 -3.28 5.99
CA PHE A 228 -8.99 -3.12 4.68
C PHE A 228 -7.46 -2.98 4.78
N VAL A 229 -6.72 -3.71 3.94
CA VAL A 229 -5.27 -3.56 3.84
C VAL A 229 -4.95 -2.28 3.07
N GLY A 230 -4.79 -1.19 3.79
CA GLY A 230 -4.52 0.14 3.23
C GLY A 230 -3.09 0.32 2.77
N HIS A 231 -2.14 -0.39 3.40
CA HIS A 231 -0.74 -0.39 2.98
C HIS A 231 -0.10 -1.75 3.21
N VAL A 232 0.86 -2.11 2.36
CA VAL A 232 1.64 -3.32 2.50
C VAL A 232 3.09 -3.06 2.10
N GLY A 233 4.00 -3.66 2.85
CA GLY A 233 5.42 -3.67 2.56
C GLY A 233 6.02 -5.06 2.76
N ALA A 234 7.21 -5.29 2.24
CA ALA A 234 7.95 -6.52 2.46
C ALA A 234 9.19 -6.23 3.31
N VAL A 235 9.48 -7.14 4.25
CA VAL A 235 10.71 -7.11 5.04
C VAL A 235 11.46 -8.43 4.89
N SER A 236 12.77 -8.34 4.76
CA SER A 236 13.68 -9.48 4.78
C SER A 236 14.54 -9.37 6.03
N TYR A 237 14.48 -10.39 6.88
CA TYR A 237 15.34 -10.48 8.05
C TYR A 237 16.64 -11.16 7.67
N THR A 238 17.64 -10.38 7.34
CA THR A 238 18.95 -10.93 7.00
C THR A 238 19.78 -11.29 8.23
N HIS A 239 19.54 -10.73 9.41
CA HIS A 239 20.10 -11.13 10.72
C HIS A 239 19.41 -10.36 11.85
N LEU A 240 18.56 -11.04 12.63
CA LEU A 240 18.42 -10.74 14.05
C LEU A 240 19.34 -11.74 14.77
N THR A 241 20.58 -11.37 15.05
CA THR A 241 21.31 -11.94 16.18
C THR A 241 20.67 -11.38 17.44
N LEU A 242 19.94 -12.24 18.13
CA LEU A 242 19.56 -12.04 19.53
C LEU A 242 20.82 -12.02 20.41
#